data_5ba0b443427c75405839e83e444d4c83
#
_entry.id   5ba0b443427c75405839e83e444d4c83
#
_cell.length_a   1.000
_cell.length_b   1.000
_cell.length_c   1.000
_cell.angle_alpha   90.00
_cell.angle_beta   90.00
_cell.angle_gamma   90.00
#
_symmetry.space_group_name_H-M   'P 1'
#
loop_
_entity.id
_entity.type
_entity.pdbx_description
1 polymer ?
#
loop_
_entity_poly.entity_id
_entity_poly.type
_entity_poly.pdbx_seq_one_letter_code
_entity_poly.pdbx_strand_id
1 'polypeptide(L)'
;MDWQADEETQTLVHHVALQNALEYEGNAAVGSVIGRIMAMRGDLRQHGKAVTALVAQNVTAANAMAANEGLDAVRAILEREAPHLLEKRETKARREGLPDLKGAQKGKVVLRFAPNPNGPLSFGHARGLVINSTYRDMYDGEFILRFDDTDTKVKPPMLEAYATIQEETEWLTGRKPDRVIIASDRIDEYHQHAEMMLQAGFGYVCRCTAEAFKEHRISMTACPCRTQTPQDNLVFWKRMLNGKFKPGQAVVRVKTDMTLKNPALRDWPALRLQDTTAHPHPRPEIGSTHVVWPLLDFQSAVEDHLQGVTHIIRGKDLMDSTRKQTLLYEHFGWDYPETMYWGRVKVHEWGGFSTSQMRADIEAGTYSGWDDPRLPTLAGLRNRGTQASALRNFWLELGITQKDISVPLATLYAHNTKVIDDDAPRLTFVRHPADFTLEGEHPNSLEIPVHPNHESMGMRKWNLSDGTIWLESEDLEKMDLRLKEFADVALHDRHARVESIDRSDKRPIVHWLPSNHATEAMLT
;
A
#
# COMPACT_ATOMS: atom_id res chain seq x y z
N MET A 1 -6.74 40.29 -23.27
CA MET A 1 -5.71 41.00 -22.48
C MET A 1 -4.97 39.94 -21.69
N ASP A 2 -3.65 39.88 -21.86
CA ASP A 2 -2.83 38.96 -21.06
C ASP A 2 -2.90 39.45 -19.60
N TRP A 3 -3.23 38.54 -18.70
CA TRP A 3 -3.28 38.85 -17.27
C TRP A 3 -1.87 39.22 -16.78
N GLN A 4 -1.76 40.34 -16.08
CA GLN A 4 -0.54 40.78 -15.40
C GLN A 4 -0.79 40.77 -13.89
N ALA A 5 0.21 40.28 -13.14
CA ALA A 5 0.16 40.27 -11.70
C ALA A 5 0.21 41.70 -11.16
N ASP A 6 -0.73 42.03 -10.27
CA ASP A 6 -0.68 43.26 -9.48
C ASP A 6 0.53 43.26 -8.52
N GLU A 7 0.85 44.43 -7.98
CA GLU A 7 1.99 44.61 -7.08
C GLU A 7 1.90 43.74 -5.83
N GLU A 8 0.69 43.55 -5.30
CA GLU A 8 0.45 42.67 -4.15
C GLU A 8 0.80 41.21 -4.46
N THR A 9 0.36 40.72 -5.62
CA THR A 9 0.66 39.36 -6.07
C THR A 9 2.15 39.18 -6.36
N GLN A 10 2.82 40.15 -6.97
CA GLN A 10 4.26 40.11 -7.22
C GLN A 10 5.06 40.04 -5.91
N THR A 11 4.73 40.88 -4.94
CA THR A 11 5.33 40.92 -3.63
C THR A 11 5.12 39.61 -2.87
N LEU A 12 3.90 39.08 -2.89
CA LEU A 12 3.58 37.79 -2.26
C LEU A 12 4.41 36.66 -2.87
N VAL A 13 4.49 36.58 -4.20
CA VAL A 13 5.27 35.53 -4.88
C VAL A 13 6.74 35.65 -4.52
N HIS A 14 7.28 36.86 -4.49
CA HIS A 14 8.67 37.15 -4.10
C HIS A 14 8.97 36.65 -2.68
N HIS A 15 8.18 37.07 -1.71
CA HIS A 15 8.39 36.69 -0.30
C HIS A 15 8.24 35.18 -0.07
N VAL A 16 7.26 34.53 -0.72
CA VAL A 16 7.08 33.07 -0.60
C VAL A 16 8.24 32.30 -1.26
N ALA A 17 8.82 32.82 -2.36
CA ALA A 17 10.00 32.24 -2.98
C ALA A 17 11.23 32.36 -2.05
N LEU A 18 11.48 33.52 -1.45
CA LEU A 18 12.54 33.72 -0.47
C LEU A 18 12.38 32.82 0.74
N GLN A 19 11.17 32.71 1.28
CA GLN A 19 10.90 31.80 2.41
C GLN A 19 11.17 30.35 2.05
N ASN A 20 10.78 29.90 0.84
CA ASN A 20 11.05 28.54 0.39
C ASN A 20 12.57 28.30 0.20
N ALA A 21 13.32 29.29 -0.29
CA ALA A 21 14.77 29.22 -0.35
C ALA A 21 15.40 29.09 1.06
N LEU A 22 14.89 29.83 2.04
CA LEU A 22 15.35 29.73 3.42
C LEU A 22 15.03 28.37 4.06
N GLU A 23 13.81 27.84 3.82
CA GLU A 23 13.35 26.54 4.33
C GLU A 23 14.16 25.35 3.75
N TYR A 24 14.68 25.47 2.51
CA TYR A 24 15.39 24.41 1.79
C TYR A 24 16.83 24.76 1.46
N GLU A 25 17.49 25.49 2.37
CA GLU A 25 18.93 25.77 2.32
C GLU A 25 19.42 26.31 0.96
N GLY A 26 18.67 27.24 0.39
CA GLY A 26 18.99 27.86 -0.90
C GLY A 26 18.41 27.14 -2.13
N ASN A 27 17.62 26.08 -1.94
CA ASN A 27 17.06 25.26 -3.01
C ASN A 27 15.52 25.37 -3.08
N ALA A 28 15.00 26.57 -3.28
CA ALA A 28 13.56 26.75 -3.50
C ALA A 28 13.07 25.98 -4.73
N ALA A 29 11.88 25.36 -4.63
CA ALA A 29 11.26 24.58 -5.69
C ALA A 29 10.00 25.25 -6.22
N VAL A 30 9.91 25.44 -7.53
CA VAL A 30 8.78 26.08 -8.23
C VAL A 30 7.43 25.44 -7.82
N GLY A 31 7.34 24.11 -7.81
CA GLY A 31 6.11 23.40 -7.44
C GLY A 31 5.65 23.66 -6.00
N SER A 32 6.60 23.78 -5.07
CA SER A 32 6.32 24.09 -3.66
C SER A 32 5.77 25.50 -3.50
N VAL A 33 6.40 26.47 -4.15
CA VAL A 33 5.99 27.88 -4.14
C VAL A 33 4.62 28.08 -4.78
N ILE A 34 4.36 27.46 -5.96
CA ILE A 34 3.04 27.49 -6.63
C ILE A 34 1.97 26.93 -5.72
N GLY A 35 2.20 25.76 -5.12
CA GLY A 35 1.24 25.14 -4.21
C GLY A 35 0.85 26.06 -3.05
N ARG A 36 1.83 26.78 -2.51
CA ARG A 36 1.63 27.71 -1.41
C ARG A 36 0.87 28.97 -1.84
N ILE A 37 1.24 29.58 -2.98
CA ILE A 37 0.53 30.73 -3.56
C ILE A 37 -0.93 30.39 -3.87
N MET A 38 -1.20 29.24 -4.51
CA MET A 38 -2.56 28.80 -4.83
C MET A 38 -3.40 28.44 -3.60
N ALA A 39 -2.75 28.13 -2.48
CA ALA A 39 -3.44 27.92 -1.19
C ALA A 39 -3.80 29.26 -0.51
N MET A 40 -2.94 30.28 -0.65
CA MET A 40 -3.17 31.62 -0.09
C MET A 40 -4.12 32.47 -0.95
N ARG A 41 -4.03 32.36 -2.28
CA ARG A 41 -4.77 33.13 -3.27
C ARG A 41 -5.42 32.17 -4.27
N GLY A 42 -6.53 31.56 -3.88
CA GLY A 42 -7.30 30.62 -4.70
C GLY A 42 -7.86 31.19 -5.98
N ASP A 43 -8.07 32.52 -6.05
CA ASP A 43 -8.48 33.29 -7.21
C ASP A 43 -7.46 33.24 -8.36
N LEU A 44 -6.18 33.08 -8.06
CA LEU A 44 -5.10 33.00 -9.06
C LEU A 44 -5.11 31.70 -9.88
N ARG A 45 -5.90 30.69 -9.52
CA ARG A 45 -5.98 29.40 -10.23
C ARG A 45 -6.42 29.57 -11.68
N GLN A 46 -7.26 30.55 -11.98
CA GLN A 46 -7.69 30.86 -13.36
C GLN A 46 -6.56 31.40 -14.24
N HIS A 47 -5.47 31.90 -13.65
CA HIS A 47 -4.31 32.44 -14.32
C HIS A 47 -3.07 31.55 -14.19
N GLY A 48 -3.25 30.25 -13.92
CA GLY A 48 -2.22 29.29 -13.54
C GLY A 48 -0.94 29.33 -14.38
N LYS A 49 -1.04 29.48 -15.71
CA LYS A 49 0.13 29.54 -16.61
C LYS A 49 0.99 30.79 -16.38
N ALA A 50 0.36 31.96 -16.23
CA ALA A 50 1.07 33.21 -15.99
C ALA A 50 1.68 33.26 -14.58
N VAL A 51 0.94 32.76 -13.57
CA VAL A 51 1.44 32.62 -12.19
C VAL A 51 2.64 31.66 -12.13
N THR A 52 2.60 30.56 -12.88
CA THR A 52 3.72 29.61 -12.94
C THR A 52 5.00 30.28 -13.49
N ALA A 53 4.88 31.11 -14.51
CA ALA A 53 6.03 31.83 -15.07
C ALA A 53 6.60 32.85 -14.08
N LEU A 54 5.73 33.61 -13.39
CA LEU A 54 6.13 34.57 -12.37
C LEU A 54 6.83 33.87 -11.18
N VAL A 55 6.29 32.74 -10.72
CA VAL A 55 6.89 31.95 -9.64
C VAL A 55 8.26 31.39 -10.06
N ALA A 56 8.39 30.86 -11.27
CA ALA A 56 9.67 30.33 -11.75
C ALA A 56 10.77 31.40 -11.75
N GLN A 57 10.45 32.60 -12.19
CA GLN A 57 11.37 33.74 -12.18
C GLN A 57 11.80 34.10 -10.75
N ASN A 58 10.86 34.19 -9.81
CA ASN A 58 11.17 34.54 -8.42
C ASN A 58 11.93 33.44 -7.68
N VAL A 59 11.64 32.17 -7.96
CA VAL A 59 12.40 31.04 -7.40
C VAL A 59 13.85 31.07 -7.88
N THR A 60 14.08 31.35 -9.18
CA THR A 60 15.44 31.50 -9.71
C THR A 60 16.18 32.65 -9.02
N ALA A 61 15.52 33.79 -8.84
CA ALA A 61 16.11 34.94 -8.16
C ALA A 61 16.41 34.66 -6.67
N ALA A 62 15.49 34.00 -5.96
CA ALA A 62 15.68 33.64 -4.55
C ALA A 62 16.84 32.65 -4.34
N ASN A 63 16.98 31.65 -5.22
CA ASN A 63 18.09 30.71 -5.16
C ASN A 63 19.43 31.37 -5.48
N ALA A 64 19.45 32.28 -6.47
CA ALA A 64 20.64 33.06 -6.82
C ALA A 64 21.07 33.98 -5.66
N MET A 65 20.12 34.63 -4.98
CA MET A 65 20.40 35.45 -3.79
C MET A 65 20.98 34.60 -2.66
N ALA A 66 20.36 33.46 -2.36
CA ALA A 66 20.86 32.55 -1.33
C ALA A 66 22.28 32.05 -1.63
N ALA A 67 22.61 31.80 -2.90
CA ALA A 67 23.94 31.35 -3.32
C ALA A 67 24.99 32.46 -3.27
N ASN A 68 24.64 33.70 -3.63
CA ASN A 68 25.58 34.81 -3.77
C ASN A 68 25.76 35.61 -2.46
N GLU A 69 24.67 35.82 -1.72
CA GLU A 69 24.63 36.69 -0.54
C GLU A 69 24.43 35.91 0.78
N GLY A 70 24.11 34.62 0.67
CA GLY A 70 23.89 33.73 1.80
C GLY A 70 22.47 33.75 2.37
N LEU A 71 22.15 32.74 3.18
CA LEU A 71 20.81 32.59 3.79
C LEU A 71 20.48 33.68 4.81
N ASP A 72 21.48 34.29 5.44
CA ASP A 72 21.28 35.39 6.38
C ASP A 72 20.74 36.65 5.67
N ALA A 73 21.19 36.95 4.46
CA ALA A 73 20.66 38.04 3.65
C ALA A 73 19.18 37.79 3.29
N VAL A 74 18.84 36.57 2.87
CA VAL A 74 17.45 36.16 2.59
C VAL A 74 16.58 36.30 3.83
N ARG A 75 17.09 35.90 5.00
CA ARG A 75 16.40 36.04 6.29
C ARG A 75 16.15 37.50 6.65
N ALA A 76 17.16 38.37 6.53
CA ALA A 76 17.04 39.79 6.85
C ALA A 76 15.97 40.52 6.01
N ILE A 77 15.81 40.14 4.74
CA ILE A 77 14.73 40.67 3.90
C ILE A 77 13.36 40.23 4.44
N LEU A 78 13.19 38.95 4.77
CA LEU A 78 11.93 38.44 5.27
C LEU A 78 11.58 39.03 6.65
N GLU A 79 12.55 39.23 7.53
CA GLU A 79 12.36 39.89 8.83
C GLU A 79 11.88 41.32 8.68
N ARG A 80 12.35 42.03 7.67
CA ARG A 80 11.97 43.41 7.40
C ARG A 80 10.62 43.51 6.68
N GLU A 81 10.37 42.68 5.69
CA GLU A 81 9.26 42.86 4.76
C GLU A 81 8.08 41.90 4.96
N ALA A 82 8.36 40.71 5.50
CA ALA A 82 7.34 39.68 5.70
C ALA A 82 7.60 38.81 6.95
N PRO A 83 7.75 39.42 8.16
CA PRO A 83 8.11 38.68 9.37
C PRO A 83 7.14 37.55 9.72
N HIS A 84 5.85 37.69 9.36
CA HIS A 84 4.84 36.65 9.54
C HIS A 84 5.12 35.36 8.77
N LEU A 85 5.95 35.40 7.73
CA LEU A 85 6.37 34.20 6.98
C LEU A 85 7.49 33.43 7.68
N LEU A 86 8.18 34.05 8.64
CA LEU A 86 9.24 33.43 9.45
C LEU A 86 8.69 32.80 10.74
N GLU A 87 7.47 33.14 11.13
CA GLU A 87 6.83 32.47 12.24
C GLU A 87 6.77 30.96 11.96
N LYS A 88 7.37 30.16 12.86
CA LYS A 88 7.23 28.70 12.78
C LYS A 88 5.73 28.40 12.83
N ARG A 89 5.17 27.93 11.71
CA ARG A 89 3.87 27.29 11.76
C ARG A 89 3.92 26.27 12.87
N GLU A 90 3.04 26.38 13.86
CA GLU A 90 2.77 25.24 14.72
C GLU A 90 2.46 24.07 13.80
N THR A 91 3.44 23.19 13.62
CA THR A 91 3.18 21.88 13.03
C THR A 91 2.15 21.27 13.96
N LYS A 92 0.89 21.17 13.50
CA LYS A 92 -0.14 20.42 14.22
C LYS A 92 0.54 19.14 14.65
N ALA A 93 0.63 18.93 15.98
CA ALA A 93 1.25 17.74 16.55
C ALA A 93 0.76 16.55 15.73
N ARG A 94 1.69 15.76 15.18
CA ARG A 94 1.36 14.60 14.35
C ARG A 94 0.45 13.74 15.21
N ARG A 95 -0.81 13.58 14.83
CA ARG A 95 -1.74 12.76 15.60
C ARG A 95 -1.10 11.38 15.72
N GLU A 96 -0.85 10.96 16.94
CA GLU A 96 -0.48 9.58 17.18
C GLU A 96 -1.73 8.70 17.05
N GLY A 97 -1.65 7.67 16.22
CA GLY A 97 -2.73 6.72 15.99
C GLY A 97 -3.76 7.13 14.92
N LEU A 98 -4.81 6.34 14.84
CA LEU A 98 -5.90 6.53 13.87
C LEU A 98 -6.89 7.60 14.36
N PRO A 99 -7.52 8.39 13.46
CA PRO A 99 -8.58 9.32 13.82
C PRO A 99 -9.83 8.55 14.29
N ASP A 100 -10.66 9.20 15.11
CA ASP A 100 -11.95 8.64 15.50
C ASP A 100 -12.86 8.39 14.29
N LEU A 101 -13.62 7.32 14.36
CA LEU A 101 -14.66 7.01 13.37
C LEU A 101 -15.90 7.89 13.62
N LYS A 102 -16.38 8.53 12.56
CA LYS A 102 -17.57 9.38 12.63
C LYS A 102 -18.82 8.54 12.96
N GLY A 103 -19.57 8.94 13.98
CA GLY A 103 -20.79 8.24 14.40
C GLY A 103 -20.57 6.91 15.08
N ALA A 104 -19.34 6.50 15.35
CA ALA A 104 -19.03 5.21 15.98
C ALA A 104 -19.49 5.16 17.45
N GLN A 105 -20.04 4.02 17.83
CA GLN A 105 -20.41 3.72 19.20
C GLN A 105 -19.69 2.44 19.65
N LYS A 106 -19.10 2.47 20.83
CA LYS A 106 -18.39 1.33 21.39
C LYS A 106 -19.32 0.10 21.47
N GLY A 107 -18.84 -1.06 21.05
CA GLY A 107 -19.61 -2.30 21.00
C GLY A 107 -20.57 -2.43 19.79
N LYS A 108 -20.66 -1.40 18.91
CA LYS A 108 -21.57 -1.42 17.75
C LYS A 108 -20.88 -1.21 16.40
N VAL A 109 -19.58 -1.07 16.40
CA VAL A 109 -18.82 -0.89 15.15
C VAL A 109 -18.62 -2.24 14.49
N VAL A 110 -19.05 -2.37 13.24
CA VAL A 110 -18.83 -3.54 12.39
C VAL A 110 -18.03 -3.11 11.17
N LEU A 111 -16.87 -3.70 11.02
CA LEU A 111 -15.91 -3.44 9.93
C LEU A 111 -15.67 -4.70 9.12
N ARG A 112 -15.21 -4.54 7.88
CA ARG A 112 -14.85 -5.69 7.07
C ARG A 112 -13.60 -5.42 6.22
N PHE A 113 -12.86 -6.49 5.95
CA PHE A 113 -11.87 -6.57 4.88
C PHE A 113 -12.34 -7.63 3.88
N ALA A 114 -12.38 -7.28 2.59
CA ALA A 114 -13.04 -8.09 1.57
C ALA A 114 -12.10 -8.35 0.38
N PRO A 115 -11.07 -9.22 0.54
CA PRO A 115 -10.18 -9.57 -0.55
C PRO A 115 -10.83 -10.56 -1.51
N ASN A 116 -10.45 -10.49 -2.80
CA ASN A 116 -10.64 -11.61 -3.70
C ASN A 116 -9.55 -12.65 -3.41
N PRO A 117 -9.89 -13.93 -3.17
CA PRO A 117 -8.92 -14.98 -2.84
C PRO A 117 -8.21 -15.54 -4.08
N ASN A 118 -7.71 -14.69 -4.96
CA ASN A 118 -7.01 -15.09 -6.19
C ASN A 118 -5.48 -15.18 -6.02
N GLY A 119 -5.00 -15.20 -4.79
CA GLY A 119 -3.63 -15.33 -4.35
C GLY A 119 -3.49 -14.91 -2.89
N PRO A 120 -2.29 -15.02 -2.30
CA PRO A 120 -2.03 -14.59 -0.93
C PRO A 120 -2.14 -13.07 -0.80
N LEU A 121 -2.17 -12.60 0.44
CA LEU A 121 -2.18 -11.17 0.71
C LEU A 121 -0.82 -10.53 0.40
N SER A 122 -0.86 -9.30 -0.07
CA SER A 122 0.33 -8.49 -0.33
C SER A 122 0.53 -7.43 0.74
N PHE A 123 1.70 -6.78 0.73
CA PHE A 123 2.00 -5.61 1.53
C PHE A 123 0.87 -4.56 1.51
N GLY A 124 0.30 -4.27 0.34
CA GLY A 124 -0.81 -3.31 0.22
C GLY A 124 -2.09 -3.77 0.92
N HIS A 125 -2.38 -5.07 0.92
CA HIS A 125 -3.51 -5.66 1.62
C HIS A 125 -3.36 -5.58 3.15
N ALA A 126 -2.13 -5.63 3.66
CA ALA A 126 -1.83 -5.48 5.09
C ALA A 126 -2.43 -4.21 5.69
N ARG A 127 -2.44 -3.10 4.92
CA ARG A 127 -3.06 -1.84 5.37
C ARG A 127 -4.52 -2.02 5.73
N GLY A 128 -5.27 -2.70 4.87
CA GLY A 128 -6.70 -2.96 5.10
C GLY A 128 -6.94 -3.79 6.37
N LEU A 129 -6.14 -4.83 6.58
CA LEU A 129 -6.20 -5.66 7.77
C LEU A 129 -5.85 -4.87 9.04
N VAL A 130 -4.71 -4.20 9.04
CA VAL A 130 -4.23 -3.44 10.21
C VAL A 130 -5.21 -2.36 10.62
N ILE A 131 -5.68 -1.54 9.69
CA ILE A 131 -6.57 -0.42 10.01
C ILE A 131 -7.92 -0.91 10.51
N ASN A 132 -8.55 -1.88 9.82
CA ASN A 132 -9.86 -2.38 10.26
C ASN A 132 -9.78 -3.12 11.60
N SER A 133 -8.74 -3.95 11.82
CA SER A 133 -8.54 -4.64 13.09
C SER A 133 -8.25 -3.68 14.24
N THR A 134 -7.49 -2.61 13.99
CA THR A 134 -7.21 -1.59 15.02
C THR A 134 -8.48 -0.85 15.41
N TYR A 135 -9.33 -0.48 14.45
CA TYR A 135 -10.61 0.13 14.80
C TYR A 135 -11.55 -0.81 15.53
N ARG A 136 -11.58 -2.10 15.15
CA ARG A 136 -12.31 -3.12 15.93
C ARG A 136 -11.89 -3.07 17.40
N ASP A 137 -10.58 -3.07 17.67
CA ASP A 137 -10.06 -3.06 19.03
C ASP A 137 -10.33 -1.72 19.76
N MET A 138 -10.20 -0.58 19.07
CA MET A 138 -10.50 0.75 19.62
C MET A 138 -11.97 0.89 20.07
N TYR A 139 -12.88 0.31 19.32
CA TYR A 139 -14.33 0.45 19.55
C TYR A 139 -14.99 -0.79 20.16
N ASP A 140 -14.22 -1.81 20.54
CA ASP A 140 -14.76 -3.09 21.02
C ASP A 140 -15.81 -3.63 20.03
N GLY A 141 -15.48 -3.54 18.76
CA GLY A 141 -16.36 -3.84 17.63
C GLY A 141 -16.14 -5.22 17.04
N GLU A 142 -16.65 -5.43 15.83
CA GLU A 142 -16.57 -6.66 15.08
C GLU A 142 -15.77 -6.46 13.79
N PHE A 143 -14.91 -7.44 13.43
CA PHE A 143 -14.15 -7.48 12.20
C PHE A 143 -14.50 -8.71 11.36
N ILE A 144 -15.03 -8.48 10.16
CA ILE A 144 -15.42 -9.50 9.21
C ILE A 144 -14.34 -9.66 8.14
N LEU A 145 -13.88 -10.87 7.91
CA LEU A 145 -13.14 -11.25 6.73
C LEU A 145 -14.12 -11.81 5.70
N ARG A 146 -14.30 -11.13 4.56
CA ARG A 146 -15.18 -11.57 3.50
C ARG A 146 -14.38 -11.89 2.23
N PHE A 147 -14.55 -13.10 1.71
CA PHE A 147 -13.99 -13.48 0.43
C PHE A 147 -14.93 -13.08 -0.71
N ASP A 148 -14.54 -12.06 -1.50
CA ASP A 148 -15.27 -11.61 -2.68
C ASP A 148 -14.84 -12.46 -3.89
N ASP A 149 -15.32 -13.69 -3.95
CA ASP A 149 -14.89 -14.77 -4.86
C ASP A 149 -15.84 -15.03 -6.04
N THR A 150 -16.64 -14.06 -6.42
CA THR A 150 -17.69 -14.21 -7.45
C THR A 150 -17.22 -14.03 -8.90
N ASP A 151 -15.93 -13.81 -9.16
CA ASP A 151 -15.38 -13.71 -10.51
C ASP A 151 -14.54 -14.95 -10.87
N THR A 152 -15.15 -15.88 -11.60
CA THR A 152 -14.50 -17.14 -12.00
C THR A 152 -13.65 -17.03 -13.27
N LYS A 153 -13.72 -15.90 -14.00
CA LYS A 153 -13.06 -15.75 -15.30
C LYS A 153 -11.83 -14.86 -15.27
N VAL A 154 -11.95 -13.64 -14.75
CA VAL A 154 -10.87 -12.63 -14.81
C VAL A 154 -9.94 -12.77 -13.60
N LYS A 155 -10.51 -13.02 -12.43
CA LYS A 155 -9.78 -13.22 -11.18
C LYS A 155 -10.29 -14.47 -10.47
N PRO A 156 -10.07 -15.65 -11.05
CA PRO A 156 -10.56 -16.89 -10.46
C PRO A 156 -9.95 -17.08 -9.06
N PRO A 157 -10.77 -17.50 -8.07
CA PRO A 157 -10.28 -17.84 -6.75
C PRO A 157 -9.27 -19.00 -6.80
N MET A 158 -8.39 -19.06 -5.81
CA MET A 158 -7.49 -20.19 -5.54
C MET A 158 -7.93 -20.89 -4.26
N LEU A 159 -8.06 -22.19 -4.27
CA LEU A 159 -8.53 -22.95 -3.10
C LEU A 159 -7.64 -22.74 -1.87
N GLU A 160 -6.33 -22.68 -2.07
CA GLU A 160 -5.34 -22.50 -1.02
C GLU A 160 -5.45 -21.11 -0.38
N ALA A 161 -5.88 -20.11 -1.15
CA ALA A 161 -5.92 -18.72 -0.69
C ALA A 161 -6.93 -18.50 0.45
N TYR A 162 -7.99 -19.30 0.54
CA TYR A 162 -8.97 -19.16 1.64
C TYR A 162 -8.35 -19.46 3.01
N ALA A 163 -7.55 -20.50 3.12
CA ALA A 163 -6.86 -20.84 4.35
C ALA A 163 -5.69 -19.86 4.60
N THR A 164 -4.85 -19.64 3.59
CA THR A 164 -3.68 -18.77 3.67
C THR A 164 -4.05 -17.35 4.12
N ILE A 165 -5.10 -16.76 3.54
CA ILE A 165 -5.56 -15.41 3.91
C ILE A 165 -6.05 -15.34 5.35
N GLN A 166 -6.70 -16.39 5.86
CA GLN A 166 -7.11 -16.45 7.25
C GLN A 166 -5.90 -16.54 8.19
N GLU A 167 -4.91 -17.38 7.88
CA GLU A 167 -3.66 -17.49 8.63
C GLU A 167 -2.86 -16.19 8.61
N GLU A 168 -2.72 -15.55 7.45
CA GLU A 168 -2.06 -14.26 7.30
C GLU A 168 -2.79 -13.15 8.07
N THR A 169 -4.13 -13.20 8.10
CA THR A 169 -4.95 -12.28 8.90
C THR A 169 -4.67 -12.46 10.38
N GLU A 170 -4.68 -13.68 10.88
CA GLU A 170 -4.39 -14.00 12.28
C GLU A 170 -2.95 -13.61 12.65
N TRP A 171 -1.98 -13.97 11.83
CA TRP A 171 -0.58 -13.58 12.02
C TRP A 171 -0.40 -12.06 12.11
N LEU A 172 -0.99 -11.32 11.16
CA LEU A 172 -0.79 -9.88 11.09
C LEU A 172 -1.53 -9.12 12.19
N THR A 173 -2.77 -9.53 12.53
CA THR A 173 -3.63 -8.81 13.48
C THR A 173 -3.53 -9.33 14.92
N GLY A 174 -2.92 -10.50 15.12
CA GLY A 174 -2.77 -11.17 16.42
C GLY A 174 -4.01 -11.94 16.89
N ARG A 175 -5.10 -11.97 16.09
CA ARG A 175 -6.31 -12.76 16.37
C ARG A 175 -7.09 -13.05 15.10
N LYS A 176 -7.93 -14.08 15.16
CA LYS A 176 -8.85 -14.45 14.06
C LYS A 176 -9.88 -13.35 13.81
N PRO A 177 -10.40 -13.23 12.58
CA PRO A 177 -11.58 -12.43 12.33
C PRO A 177 -12.76 -12.95 13.16
N ASP A 178 -13.66 -12.05 13.55
CA ASP A 178 -14.83 -12.43 14.37
C ASP A 178 -15.84 -13.23 13.54
N ARG A 179 -15.95 -12.91 12.24
CA ARG A 179 -16.72 -13.71 11.26
C ARG A 179 -15.95 -13.86 9.95
N VAL A 180 -16.17 -15.00 9.27
CA VAL A 180 -15.71 -15.25 7.90
C VAL A 180 -16.93 -15.44 7.01
N ILE A 181 -16.99 -14.69 5.91
CA ILE A 181 -18.07 -14.76 4.91
C ILE A 181 -17.46 -15.13 3.58
N ILE A 182 -18.08 -16.05 2.85
CA ILE A 182 -17.69 -16.41 1.49
C ILE A 182 -18.84 -16.04 0.55
N ALA A 183 -18.59 -15.13 -0.37
CA ALA A 183 -19.63 -14.57 -1.22
C ALA A 183 -20.26 -15.62 -2.14
N SER A 184 -19.48 -16.59 -2.62
CA SER A 184 -20.03 -17.67 -3.46
C SER A 184 -21.00 -18.60 -2.74
N ASP A 185 -21.00 -18.69 -1.41
CA ASP A 185 -21.99 -19.44 -0.63
C ASP A 185 -23.34 -18.72 -0.54
N ARG A 186 -23.41 -17.48 -0.97
CA ARG A 186 -24.53 -16.58 -0.76
C ARG A 186 -25.18 -16.09 -2.05
N ILE A 187 -24.96 -16.82 -3.15
CA ILE A 187 -25.49 -16.46 -4.47
C ILE A 187 -27.02 -16.34 -4.47
N ASP A 188 -27.70 -17.18 -3.72
CA ASP A 188 -29.16 -17.15 -3.61
C ASP A 188 -29.67 -15.87 -2.92
N GLU A 189 -28.94 -15.35 -1.93
CA GLU A 189 -29.25 -14.07 -1.29
C GLU A 189 -29.15 -12.91 -2.29
N TYR A 190 -28.12 -12.93 -3.14
CA TYR A 190 -27.98 -11.92 -4.19
C TYR A 190 -29.06 -12.04 -5.25
N HIS A 191 -29.48 -13.26 -5.59
CA HIS A 191 -30.59 -13.50 -6.50
C HIS A 191 -31.91 -12.97 -5.93
N GLN A 192 -32.19 -13.20 -4.66
CA GLN A 192 -33.37 -12.67 -3.98
C GLN A 192 -33.41 -11.14 -3.99
N HIS A 193 -32.30 -10.49 -3.67
CA HIS A 193 -32.18 -9.02 -3.70
C HIS A 193 -32.29 -8.46 -5.12
N ALA A 194 -31.77 -9.17 -6.13
CA ALA A 194 -31.96 -8.81 -7.52
C ALA A 194 -33.45 -8.91 -7.92
N GLU A 195 -34.14 -9.97 -7.52
CA GLU A 195 -35.58 -10.13 -7.76
C GLU A 195 -36.41 -9.04 -7.08
N MET A 196 -36.12 -8.73 -5.80
CA MET A 196 -36.75 -7.60 -5.08
C MET A 196 -36.53 -6.27 -5.82
N MET A 197 -35.32 -6.00 -6.30
CA MET A 197 -35.00 -4.82 -7.08
C MET A 197 -35.79 -4.73 -8.38
N LEU A 198 -35.94 -5.86 -9.09
CA LEU A 198 -36.72 -5.95 -10.33
C LEU A 198 -38.22 -5.77 -10.08
N GLN A 199 -38.76 -6.38 -9.02
CA GLN A 199 -40.17 -6.24 -8.60
C GLN A 199 -40.51 -4.80 -8.21
N ALA A 200 -39.62 -4.14 -7.47
CA ALA A 200 -39.80 -2.74 -7.08
C ALA A 200 -39.60 -1.75 -8.22
N GLY A 201 -39.13 -2.20 -9.38
CA GLY A 201 -38.99 -1.40 -10.59
C GLY A 201 -37.77 -0.49 -10.66
N PHE A 202 -36.83 -0.60 -9.72
CA PHE A 202 -35.56 0.14 -9.76
C PHE A 202 -34.36 -0.67 -10.27
N GLY A 203 -34.65 -1.82 -10.92
CA GLY A 203 -33.75 -2.59 -11.74
C GLY A 203 -34.41 -3.03 -13.04
N TYR A 204 -33.64 -3.52 -13.98
CA TYR A 204 -34.16 -4.13 -15.21
C TYR A 204 -33.17 -5.09 -15.86
N VAL A 205 -33.70 -6.04 -16.65
CA VAL A 205 -32.89 -6.95 -17.45
C VAL A 205 -32.61 -6.30 -18.81
N CYS A 206 -31.38 -5.89 -19.01
CA CYS A 206 -30.90 -5.29 -20.25
C CYS A 206 -30.41 -6.39 -21.21
N ARG A 207 -30.91 -6.37 -22.46
CA ARG A 207 -30.56 -7.30 -23.55
C ARG A 207 -29.82 -6.59 -24.68
N CYS A 208 -29.43 -5.35 -24.50
CA CYS A 208 -28.56 -4.63 -25.44
C CYS A 208 -27.15 -5.26 -25.41
N THR A 209 -26.48 -5.24 -26.58
CA THR A 209 -25.04 -5.55 -26.61
C THR A 209 -24.25 -4.55 -25.79
N ALA A 210 -23.02 -4.91 -25.44
CA ALA A 210 -22.16 -4.03 -24.67
C ALA A 210 -21.89 -2.69 -25.40
N GLU A 211 -21.73 -2.76 -26.72
CA GLU A 211 -21.50 -1.60 -27.59
C GLU A 211 -22.72 -0.70 -27.65
N ALA A 212 -23.92 -1.26 -27.94
CA ALA A 212 -25.15 -0.46 -27.97
C ALA A 212 -25.47 0.19 -26.63
N PHE A 213 -25.26 -0.53 -25.51
CA PHE A 213 -25.44 0.09 -24.20
C PHE A 213 -24.38 1.18 -23.90
N LYS A 214 -23.13 1.00 -24.37
CA LYS A 214 -22.08 2.03 -24.23
C LYS A 214 -22.50 3.34 -24.94
N GLU A 215 -23.12 3.25 -26.10
CA GLU A 215 -23.65 4.44 -26.82
C GLU A 215 -24.73 5.14 -26.00
N HIS A 216 -25.72 4.42 -25.48
CA HIS A 216 -26.73 4.98 -24.59
C HIS A 216 -26.12 5.64 -23.35
N ARG A 217 -25.12 5.00 -22.75
CA ARG A 217 -24.42 5.52 -21.58
C ARG A 217 -23.66 6.81 -21.90
N ILE A 218 -23.03 6.92 -23.08
CA ILE A 218 -22.29 8.12 -23.50
C ILE A 218 -23.26 9.24 -23.86
N SER A 219 -24.31 8.94 -24.65
CA SER A 219 -25.31 9.92 -25.07
C SER A 219 -26.29 10.34 -23.97
N MET A 220 -26.15 9.81 -22.74
CA MET A 220 -27.05 10.10 -21.60
C MET A 220 -28.52 9.74 -21.87
N THR A 221 -28.76 8.70 -22.68
CA THR A 221 -30.11 8.27 -23.05
C THR A 221 -30.44 6.90 -22.46
N ALA A 222 -31.70 6.69 -22.13
CA ALA A 222 -32.17 5.39 -21.68
C ALA A 222 -32.13 4.36 -22.81
N CYS A 223 -31.67 3.15 -22.54
CA CYS A 223 -31.80 2.07 -23.51
C CYS A 223 -33.25 1.55 -23.58
N PRO A 224 -33.69 0.95 -24.69
CA PRO A 224 -35.07 0.45 -24.86
C PRO A 224 -35.52 -0.55 -23.77
N CYS A 225 -34.57 -1.32 -23.18
CA CYS A 225 -34.90 -2.29 -22.13
C CYS A 225 -35.31 -1.63 -20.81
N ARG A 226 -34.98 -0.37 -20.60
CA ARG A 226 -35.24 0.34 -19.34
C ARG A 226 -36.72 0.61 -19.06
N THR A 227 -37.55 0.61 -20.10
CA THR A 227 -38.99 0.86 -20.02
C THR A 227 -39.83 -0.42 -19.79
N GLN A 228 -39.19 -1.57 -19.71
CA GLN A 228 -39.86 -2.85 -19.41
C GLN A 228 -40.59 -2.78 -18.07
N THR A 229 -41.77 -3.41 -17.98
CA THR A 229 -42.50 -3.51 -16.72
C THR A 229 -41.76 -4.42 -15.73
N PRO A 230 -42.03 -4.32 -14.43
CA PRO A 230 -41.52 -5.28 -13.45
C PRO A 230 -41.83 -6.74 -13.82
N GLN A 231 -43.02 -7.01 -14.32
CA GLN A 231 -43.44 -8.35 -14.74
C GLN A 231 -42.60 -8.88 -15.91
N ASP A 232 -42.34 -8.07 -16.94
CA ASP A 232 -41.47 -8.44 -18.06
C ASP A 232 -40.05 -8.73 -17.56
N ASN A 233 -39.53 -7.89 -16.66
CA ASN A 233 -38.22 -8.07 -16.08
C ASN A 233 -38.12 -9.39 -15.30
N LEU A 234 -39.13 -9.76 -14.53
CA LEU A 234 -39.18 -11.06 -13.82
C LEU A 234 -39.21 -12.25 -14.78
N VAL A 235 -39.91 -12.13 -15.92
CA VAL A 235 -39.87 -13.17 -16.96
C VAL A 235 -38.46 -13.33 -17.52
N PHE A 236 -37.80 -12.23 -17.86
CA PHE A 236 -36.40 -12.27 -18.35
C PHE A 236 -35.43 -12.74 -17.26
N TRP A 237 -35.63 -12.36 -16.01
CA TRP A 237 -34.85 -12.82 -14.86
C TRP A 237 -34.89 -14.35 -14.71
N LYS A 238 -36.09 -14.94 -14.70
CA LYS A 238 -36.27 -16.39 -14.68
C LYS A 238 -35.61 -17.08 -15.88
N ARG A 239 -35.65 -16.45 -17.08
CA ARG A 239 -34.94 -16.97 -18.26
C ARG A 239 -33.40 -16.90 -18.07
N MET A 240 -32.86 -15.88 -17.42
CA MET A 240 -31.42 -15.81 -17.07
C MET A 240 -31.05 -16.96 -16.12
N LEU A 241 -31.78 -17.14 -15.02
CA LEU A 241 -31.53 -18.20 -14.04
C LEU A 241 -31.59 -19.60 -14.65
N ASN A 242 -32.52 -19.83 -15.59
CA ASN A 242 -32.69 -21.11 -16.30
C ASN A 242 -31.72 -21.28 -17.49
N GLY A 243 -30.69 -20.46 -17.62
CA GLY A 243 -29.69 -20.59 -18.68
C GLY A 243 -30.22 -20.40 -20.11
N LYS A 244 -31.35 -19.67 -20.28
CA LYS A 244 -31.95 -19.43 -21.63
C LYS A 244 -31.25 -18.28 -22.38
N PHE A 245 -30.28 -17.65 -21.78
CA PHE A 245 -29.41 -16.66 -22.39
C PHE A 245 -27.95 -17.12 -22.29
N LYS A 246 -27.15 -16.79 -23.28
CA LYS A 246 -25.69 -16.98 -23.27
C LYS A 246 -25.01 -15.77 -22.59
N PRO A 247 -23.77 -15.91 -22.07
CA PRO A 247 -22.97 -14.79 -21.61
C PRO A 247 -22.94 -13.64 -22.62
N GLY A 248 -23.16 -12.41 -22.15
CA GLY A 248 -23.24 -11.20 -22.97
C GLY A 248 -24.64 -10.90 -23.57
N GLN A 249 -25.61 -11.83 -23.55
CA GLN A 249 -26.95 -11.60 -24.09
C GLN A 249 -27.92 -10.93 -23.12
N ALA A 250 -27.67 -11.00 -21.83
CA ALA A 250 -28.48 -10.33 -20.82
C ALA A 250 -27.62 -9.95 -19.59
N VAL A 251 -27.98 -8.84 -18.98
CA VAL A 251 -27.35 -8.31 -17.75
C VAL A 251 -28.41 -7.61 -16.91
N VAL A 252 -28.41 -7.81 -15.60
CA VAL A 252 -29.24 -7.04 -14.68
C VAL A 252 -28.57 -5.70 -14.39
N ARG A 253 -29.31 -4.61 -14.50
CA ARG A 253 -28.82 -3.25 -14.21
C ARG A 253 -29.64 -2.59 -13.12
N VAL A 254 -28.98 -1.80 -12.29
CA VAL A 254 -29.62 -0.86 -11.38
C VAL A 254 -30.04 0.38 -12.17
N LYS A 255 -31.28 0.82 -12.04
CA LYS A 255 -31.75 2.08 -12.64
C LYS A 255 -31.18 3.25 -11.86
N THR A 256 -30.53 4.15 -12.56
CA THR A 256 -30.02 5.42 -11.99
C THR A 256 -30.34 6.57 -12.94
N ASP A 257 -29.95 7.77 -12.59
CA ASP A 257 -30.09 8.90 -13.50
C ASP A 257 -29.05 8.80 -14.63
N MET A 258 -29.53 8.66 -15.87
CA MET A 258 -28.68 8.58 -17.07
C MET A 258 -27.98 9.91 -17.40
N THR A 259 -28.35 11.02 -16.77
CA THR A 259 -27.73 12.33 -16.97
C THR A 259 -26.60 12.64 -15.97
N LEU A 260 -26.33 11.75 -15.01
CA LEU A 260 -25.22 11.89 -14.07
C LEU A 260 -23.91 12.20 -14.81
N LYS A 261 -23.11 13.15 -14.28
CA LYS A 261 -21.83 13.55 -14.91
C LYS A 261 -20.87 12.38 -15.06
N ASN A 262 -20.80 11.52 -14.05
CA ASN A 262 -19.94 10.33 -14.08
C ASN A 262 -20.66 9.18 -14.81
N PRO A 263 -20.18 8.75 -16.01
CA PRO A 263 -20.80 7.68 -16.77
C PRO A 263 -20.75 6.31 -16.08
N ALA A 264 -19.84 6.10 -15.12
CA ALA A 264 -19.74 4.85 -14.38
C ALA A 264 -20.98 4.59 -13.48
N LEU A 265 -21.72 5.65 -13.15
CA LEU A 265 -22.90 5.58 -12.30
C LEU A 265 -24.20 5.36 -13.07
N ARG A 266 -24.18 5.50 -14.41
CA ARG A 266 -25.37 5.43 -15.27
C ARG A 266 -25.77 3.99 -15.51
N ASP A 267 -26.93 3.58 -15.00
CA ASP A 267 -27.51 2.24 -15.13
C ASP A 267 -26.46 1.12 -15.09
N TRP A 268 -25.69 1.11 -13.99
CA TRP A 268 -24.55 0.22 -13.83
C TRP A 268 -24.98 -1.26 -13.67
N PRO A 269 -24.16 -2.22 -14.12
CA PRO A 269 -24.49 -3.63 -14.09
C PRO A 269 -24.38 -4.20 -12.67
N ALA A 270 -25.43 -4.93 -12.25
CA ALA A 270 -25.54 -5.59 -10.95
C ALA A 270 -25.18 -7.08 -11.02
N LEU A 271 -25.79 -7.83 -11.97
CA LEU A 271 -25.51 -9.25 -12.16
C LEU A 271 -25.35 -9.55 -13.64
N ARG A 272 -24.52 -10.54 -13.95
CA ARG A 272 -24.24 -11.00 -15.31
C ARG A 272 -24.29 -12.52 -15.44
N LEU A 273 -24.46 -12.99 -16.66
CA LEU A 273 -24.24 -14.39 -17.01
C LEU A 273 -22.74 -14.67 -17.14
N GLN A 274 -22.28 -15.76 -16.53
CA GLN A 274 -20.94 -16.30 -16.73
C GLN A 274 -21.01 -17.67 -17.41
N ASP A 275 -19.99 -17.99 -18.19
CA ASP A 275 -19.80 -19.34 -18.74
C ASP A 275 -19.10 -20.19 -17.68
N THR A 276 -19.90 -20.73 -16.77
CA THR A 276 -19.40 -21.56 -15.68
C THR A 276 -19.10 -23.00 -16.13
N THR A 277 -19.45 -23.38 -17.36
CA THR A 277 -18.97 -24.62 -17.95
C THR A 277 -17.51 -24.50 -18.38
N ALA A 278 -17.16 -23.40 -19.04
CA ALA A 278 -15.77 -23.14 -19.45
C ALA A 278 -14.90 -22.62 -18.29
N HIS A 279 -15.51 -21.93 -17.32
CA HIS A 279 -14.83 -21.32 -16.16
C HIS A 279 -15.61 -21.66 -14.88
N PRO A 280 -15.58 -22.92 -14.42
CA PRO A 280 -16.24 -23.31 -13.17
C PRO A 280 -15.60 -22.62 -11.97
N HIS A 281 -16.41 -22.42 -10.94
CA HIS A 281 -15.85 -21.96 -9.67
C HIS A 281 -14.94 -23.07 -9.08
N PRO A 282 -13.75 -22.74 -8.56
CA PRO A 282 -12.79 -23.76 -8.12
C PRO A 282 -13.25 -24.53 -6.88
N ARG A 283 -14.15 -23.97 -6.05
CA ARG A 283 -14.79 -24.73 -4.96
C ARG A 283 -15.80 -25.72 -5.54
N PRO A 284 -15.60 -27.04 -5.31
CA PRO A 284 -16.39 -28.08 -5.96
C PRO A 284 -17.90 -27.98 -5.67
N GLU A 285 -18.27 -27.54 -4.46
CA GLU A 285 -19.66 -27.36 -4.02
C GLU A 285 -20.39 -26.23 -4.78
N ILE A 286 -19.65 -25.30 -5.35
CA ILE A 286 -20.17 -24.21 -6.18
C ILE A 286 -20.06 -24.55 -7.66
N GLY A 287 -18.86 -24.91 -8.13
CA GLY A 287 -18.58 -25.39 -9.48
C GLY A 287 -19.31 -24.63 -10.58
N SER A 288 -20.20 -25.33 -11.30
CA SER A 288 -21.04 -24.77 -12.38
C SER A 288 -22.52 -24.62 -11.97
N THR A 289 -22.85 -24.64 -10.68
CA THR A 289 -24.23 -24.64 -10.16
C THR A 289 -25.01 -23.39 -10.59
N HIS A 290 -24.35 -22.24 -10.60
CA HIS A 290 -24.96 -20.96 -10.94
C HIS A 290 -24.45 -20.42 -12.27
N VAL A 291 -25.36 -19.89 -13.09
CA VAL A 291 -25.05 -19.24 -14.38
C VAL A 291 -25.13 -17.70 -14.29
N VAL A 292 -25.86 -17.17 -13.30
CA VAL A 292 -25.99 -15.74 -13.04
C VAL A 292 -25.20 -15.37 -11.79
N TRP A 293 -24.28 -14.44 -11.95
CA TRP A 293 -23.35 -14.04 -10.92
C TRP A 293 -23.44 -12.55 -10.62
N PRO A 294 -23.42 -12.14 -9.36
CA PRO A 294 -23.37 -10.74 -8.98
C PRO A 294 -22.00 -10.12 -9.33
N LEU A 295 -22.01 -8.85 -9.63
CA LEU A 295 -20.80 -8.04 -9.75
C LEU A 295 -20.46 -7.40 -8.41
N LEU A 296 -19.19 -7.05 -8.23
CA LEU A 296 -18.65 -6.56 -6.98
C LEU A 296 -19.49 -5.45 -6.33
N ASP A 297 -19.92 -4.44 -7.11
CA ASP A 297 -20.65 -3.30 -6.56
C ASP A 297 -22.01 -3.68 -5.98
N PHE A 298 -22.71 -4.65 -6.58
CA PHE A 298 -23.98 -5.17 -6.10
C PHE A 298 -23.79 -6.15 -4.94
N GLN A 299 -22.95 -7.15 -5.12
CA GLN A 299 -22.66 -8.18 -4.11
C GLN A 299 -22.18 -7.55 -2.80
N SER A 300 -21.22 -6.65 -2.89
CA SER A 300 -20.65 -6.00 -1.71
C SER A 300 -21.65 -5.09 -1.00
N ALA A 301 -22.54 -4.41 -1.74
CA ALA A 301 -23.62 -3.60 -1.16
C ALA A 301 -24.61 -4.44 -0.37
N VAL A 302 -25.07 -5.55 -0.96
CA VAL A 302 -26.01 -6.48 -0.30
C VAL A 302 -25.37 -7.09 0.94
N GLU A 303 -24.13 -7.57 0.84
CA GLU A 303 -23.44 -8.15 1.99
C GLU A 303 -23.18 -7.13 3.10
N ASP A 304 -22.71 -5.93 2.78
CA ASP A 304 -22.47 -4.91 3.79
C ASP A 304 -23.75 -4.57 4.57
N HIS A 305 -24.92 -4.61 3.89
CA HIS A 305 -26.23 -4.47 4.56
C HIS A 305 -26.58 -5.69 5.43
N LEU A 306 -26.52 -6.90 4.87
CA LEU A 306 -26.91 -8.14 5.57
C LEU A 306 -26.02 -8.43 6.78
N GLN A 307 -24.75 -8.05 6.73
CA GLN A 307 -23.80 -8.24 7.81
C GLN A 307 -23.80 -7.10 8.84
N GLY A 308 -24.61 -6.06 8.63
CA GLY A 308 -24.69 -4.93 9.55
C GLY A 308 -23.42 -4.08 9.58
N VAL A 309 -22.67 -4.01 8.48
CA VAL A 309 -21.46 -3.19 8.39
C VAL A 309 -21.81 -1.73 8.63
N THR A 310 -21.13 -1.12 9.59
CA THR A 310 -21.35 0.28 9.97
C THR A 310 -20.32 1.23 9.37
N HIS A 311 -19.10 0.73 9.16
CA HIS A 311 -17.99 1.52 8.62
C HIS A 311 -17.23 0.76 7.55
N ILE A 312 -16.99 1.45 6.44
CA ILE A 312 -16.23 0.94 5.29
C ILE A 312 -14.93 1.73 5.19
N ILE A 313 -13.79 1.03 5.22
CA ILE A 313 -12.50 1.66 5.04
C ILE A 313 -11.81 0.99 3.87
N ARG A 314 -11.53 1.75 2.80
CA ARG A 314 -11.04 1.18 1.53
C ARG A 314 -10.20 2.14 0.70
N GLY A 315 -9.55 1.64 -0.35
CA GLY A 315 -8.79 2.45 -1.29
C GLY A 315 -9.67 3.48 -2.03
N LYS A 316 -9.12 4.64 -2.34
CA LYS A 316 -9.83 5.71 -3.08
C LYS A 316 -10.20 5.32 -4.51
N ASP A 317 -9.58 4.30 -5.08
CA ASP A 317 -9.94 3.71 -6.37
C ASP A 317 -11.35 3.09 -6.37
N LEU A 318 -11.91 2.80 -5.20
CA LEU A 318 -13.29 2.32 -5.01
C LEU A 318 -14.31 3.43 -4.70
N MET A 319 -13.98 4.72 -4.92
CA MET A 319 -14.92 5.81 -4.69
C MET A 319 -16.17 5.72 -5.58
N ASP A 320 -16.02 5.26 -6.82
CA ASP A 320 -17.18 5.06 -7.70
C ASP A 320 -18.04 3.89 -7.26
N SER A 321 -17.44 2.85 -6.65
CA SER A 321 -18.20 1.77 -5.99
C SER A 321 -19.05 2.30 -4.85
N THR A 322 -18.51 3.20 -4.00
CA THR A 322 -19.31 3.86 -2.95
C THR A 322 -20.52 4.58 -3.52
N ARG A 323 -20.32 5.39 -4.55
CA ARG A 323 -21.40 6.15 -5.18
C ARG A 323 -22.50 5.26 -5.76
N LYS A 324 -22.12 4.16 -6.45
CA LYS A 324 -23.07 3.16 -6.98
C LYS A 324 -23.84 2.48 -5.85
N GLN A 325 -23.14 2.09 -4.80
CA GLN A 325 -23.73 1.41 -3.64
C GLN A 325 -24.66 2.34 -2.87
N THR A 326 -24.31 3.62 -2.70
CA THR A 326 -25.21 4.61 -2.10
C THR A 326 -26.52 4.73 -2.89
N LEU A 327 -26.47 4.81 -4.21
CA LEU A 327 -27.68 4.85 -5.06
C LEU A 327 -28.53 3.58 -4.92
N LEU A 328 -27.91 2.41 -4.75
CA LEU A 328 -28.63 1.17 -4.50
C LEU A 328 -29.29 1.16 -3.12
N TYR A 329 -28.60 1.66 -2.09
CA TYR A 329 -29.12 1.76 -0.73
C TYR A 329 -30.32 2.72 -0.67
N GLU A 330 -30.26 3.85 -1.38
CA GLU A 330 -31.39 4.79 -1.54
C GLU A 330 -32.62 4.09 -2.12
N HIS A 331 -32.44 3.23 -3.13
CA HIS A 331 -33.52 2.47 -3.72
C HIS A 331 -34.18 1.49 -2.75
N PHE A 332 -33.37 0.82 -1.89
CA PHE A 332 -33.89 -0.10 -0.89
C PHE A 332 -34.35 0.58 0.41
N GLY A 333 -34.10 1.89 0.57
CA GLY A 333 -34.35 2.61 1.81
C GLY A 333 -33.43 2.20 2.96
N TRP A 334 -32.18 1.80 2.64
CA TRP A 334 -31.16 1.44 3.60
C TRP A 334 -30.24 2.60 3.92
N ASP A 335 -29.69 2.64 5.13
CA ASP A 335 -28.63 3.58 5.51
C ASP A 335 -27.28 3.07 5.06
N TYR A 336 -26.55 3.88 4.24
CA TYR A 336 -25.23 3.49 3.75
C TYR A 336 -24.15 3.69 4.83
N PRO A 337 -23.23 2.72 5.02
CA PRO A 337 -22.18 2.81 6.02
C PRO A 337 -21.28 4.04 5.85
N GLU A 338 -20.81 4.62 6.96
CA GLU A 338 -19.79 5.66 6.93
C GLU A 338 -18.54 5.15 6.22
N THR A 339 -18.03 5.91 5.25
CA THR A 339 -16.94 5.44 4.40
C THR A 339 -15.72 6.35 4.47
N MET A 340 -14.56 5.75 4.74
CA MET A 340 -13.26 6.40 4.72
C MET A 340 -12.39 5.82 3.60
N TYR A 341 -11.47 6.65 3.09
CA TYR A 341 -10.60 6.27 1.99
C TYR A 341 -9.14 6.50 2.31
N TRP A 342 -8.28 5.66 1.74
CA TRP A 342 -6.85 5.89 1.69
C TRP A 342 -6.34 5.96 0.25
N GLY A 343 -5.25 6.73 0.05
CA GLY A 343 -4.48 6.78 -1.18
C GLY A 343 -3.58 5.55 -1.34
N ARG A 344 -3.01 5.39 -2.52
CA ARG A 344 -2.05 4.30 -2.78
C ARG A 344 -0.74 4.54 -2.04
N VAL A 345 -0.12 3.46 -1.60
CA VAL A 345 1.25 3.46 -1.09
C VAL A 345 2.11 2.64 -2.05
N LYS A 346 3.16 3.26 -2.56
CA LYS A 346 4.18 2.61 -3.40
C LYS A 346 5.46 2.47 -2.60
N VAL A 347 6.13 1.35 -2.73
CA VAL A 347 7.49 1.15 -2.25
C VAL A 347 8.41 1.30 -3.44
N HIS A 348 9.45 2.14 -3.32
CA HIS A 348 10.30 2.54 -4.44
C HIS A 348 10.96 1.34 -5.10
N GLU A 349 11.50 0.43 -4.29
CA GLU A 349 12.31 -0.71 -4.74
C GLU A 349 11.47 -1.84 -5.34
N TRP A 350 10.16 -1.87 -5.07
CA TRP A 350 9.31 -2.97 -5.57
C TRP A 350 8.68 -2.70 -6.94
N GLY A 351 8.75 -1.47 -7.46
CA GLY A 351 8.13 -1.16 -8.74
C GLY A 351 6.62 -1.42 -8.74
N GLY A 352 6.12 -2.09 -9.77
CA GLY A 352 4.72 -2.43 -9.94
C GLY A 352 4.50 -3.94 -9.92
N PHE A 353 4.17 -4.52 -8.76
CA PHE A 353 3.74 -5.91 -8.67
C PHE A 353 2.22 -6.02 -8.80
N SER A 354 1.76 -7.01 -9.58
CA SER A 354 0.37 -7.45 -9.60
C SER A 354 0.30 -8.94 -9.30
N THR A 355 -0.78 -9.40 -8.68
CA THR A 355 -0.97 -10.83 -8.36
C THR A 355 -0.87 -11.70 -9.61
N SER A 356 -1.41 -11.23 -10.76
CA SER A 356 -1.33 -11.97 -12.03
C SER A 356 0.10 -12.06 -12.58
N GLN A 357 0.88 -11.00 -12.46
CA GLN A 357 2.29 -11.02 -12.88
C GLN A 357 3.11 -11.94 -11.97
N MET A 358 2.97 -11.80 -10.65
CA MET A 358 3.67 -12.68 -9.70
C MET A 358 3.36 -14.16 -9.96
N ARG A 359 2.09 -14.50 -10.25
CA ARG A 359 1.69 -15.87 -10.62
C ARG A 359 2.43 -16.35 -11.88
N ALA A 360 2.42 -15.54 -12.94
CA ALA A 360 3.10 -15.89 -14.18
C ALA A 360 4.61 -16.09 -13.98
N ASP A 361 5.24 -15.26 -13.15
CA ASP A 361 6.67 -15.35 -12.85
C ASP A 361 7.00 -16.57 -11.97
N ILE A 362 6.10 -17.00 -11.07
CA ILE A 362 6.21 -18.24 -10.31
C ILE A 362 6.07 -19.45 -11.24
N GLU A 363 5.07 -19.45 -12.11
CA GLU A 363 4.85 -20.51 -13.11
C GLU A 363 6.03 -20.62 -14.10
N ALA A 364 6.68 -19.51 -14.40
CA ALA A 364 7.91 -19.46 -15.22
C ALA A 364 9.19 -19.86 -14.45
N GLY A 365 9.12 -20.12 -13.14
CA GLY A 365 10.26 -20.49 -12.30
C GLY A 365 11.18 -19.32 -11.92
N THR A 366 10.76 -18.06 -12.13
CA THR A 366 11.51 -16.87 -11.71
C THR A 366 11.53 -16.74 -10.19
N TYR A 367 10.43 -17.10 -9.54
CA TYR A 367 10.27 -17.15 -8.09
C TYR A 367 9.93 -18.57 -7.65
N SER A 368 10.37 -18.95 -6.46
CA SER A 368 10.18 -20.30 -5.90
C SER A 368 8.73 -20.60 -5.50
N GLY A 369 7.95 -19.56 -5.21
CA GLY A 369 6.56 -19.65 -4.77
C GLY A 369 6.06 -18.30 -4.26
N TRP A 370 4.84 -18.29 -3.72
CA TRP A 370 4.24 -17.08 -3.15
C TRP A 370 4.96 -16.57 -1.89
N ASP A 371 5.73 -17.42 -1.26
CA ASP A 371 6.53 -17.14 -0.07
C ASP A 371 7.99 -16.77 -0.40
N ASP A 372 8.34 -16.66 -1.68
CA ASP A 372 9.66 -16.20 -2.11
C ASP A 372 9.98 -14.84 -1.45
N PRO A 373 11.13 -14.73 -0.74
CA PRO A 373 11.46 -13.51 0.00
C PRO A 373 11.63 -12.27 -0.88
N ARG A 374 11.75 -12.40 -2.19
CA ARG A 374 11.81 -11.27 -3.13
C ARG A 374 10.44 -10.67 -3.44
N LEU A 375 9.35 -11.39 -3.16
CA LEU A 375 8.00 -10.94 -3.42
C LEU A 375 7.43 -10.07 -2.29
N PRO A 376 6.60 -9.07 -2.60
CA PRO A 376 5.93 -8.23 -1.61
C PRO A 376 4.62 -8.88 -1.07
N THR A 377 4.55 -10.19 -1.00
CA THR A 377 3.48 -10.94 -0.33
C THR A 377 3.72 -10.93 1.18
N LEU A 378 2.68 -11.16 1.99
CA LEU A 378 2.87 -11.28 3.44
C LEU A 378 3.74 -12.49 3.78
N ALA A 379 3.57 -13.60 3.08
CA ALA A 379 4.42 -14.78 3.24
C ALA A 379 5.90 -14.48 2.90
N GLY A 380 6.17 -13.81 1.78
CA GLY A 380 7.52 -13.41 1.39
C GLY A 380 8.17 -12.43 2.39
N LEU A 381 7.39 -11.46 2.91
CA LEU A 381 7.85 -10.56 3.96
C LEU A 381 8.17 -11.31 5.25
N ARG A 382 7.31 -12.24 5.65
CA ARG A 382 7.54 -13.10 6.82
C ARG A 382 8.82 -13.92 6.67
N ASN A 383 9.06 -14.49 5.49
CA ASN A 383 10.29 -15.24 5.19
C ASN A 383 11.54 -14.36 5.22
N ARG A 384 11.43 -13.05 4.95
CA ARG A 384 12.50 -12.06 5.18
C ARG A 384 12.77 -11.78 6.66
N GLY A 385 11.97 -12.29 7.58
CA GLY A 385 12.04 -11.96 9.00
C GLY A 385 11.27 -10.69 9.39
N THR A 386 10.39 -10.16 8.53
CA THR A 386 9.52 -9.04 8.88
C THR A 386 8.50 -9.49 9.93
N GLN A 387 8.47 -8.78 11.04
CA GLN A 387 7.56 -9.07 12.16
C GLN A 387 6.18 -8.43 11.93
N ALA A 388 5.13 -9.12 12.37
CA ALA A 388 3.75 -8.62 12.28
C ALA A 388 3.57 -7.26 12.98
N SER A 389 4.18 -7.09 14.15
CA SER A 389 4.18 -5.83 14.90
C SER A 389 4.87 -4.68 14.13
N ALA A 390 5.94 -4.96 13.40
CA ALA A 390 6.61 -3.99 12.56
C ALA A 390 5.70 -3.49 11.42
N LEU A 391 5.01 -4.41 10.74
CA LEU A 391 4.01 -4.07 9.71
C LEU A 391 2.84 -3.27 10.30
N ARG A 392 2.33 -3.66 11.48
CA ARG A 392 1.28 -2.90 12.15
C ARG A 392 1.73 -1.47 12.46
N ASN A 393 2.91 -1.31 13.08
CA ASN A 393 3.45 0.00 13.43
C ASN A 393 3.65 0.88 12.19
N PHE A 394 4.19 0.31 11.11
CA PHE A 394 4.37 1.00 9.84
C PHE A 394 3.03 1.54 9.30
N TRP A 395 1.98 0.71 9.22
CA TRP A 395 0.69 1.12 8.66
C TRP A 395 -0.06 2.10 9.58
N LEU A 396 0.08 1.97 10.90
CA LEU A 396 -0.52 2.89 11.86
C LEU A 396 0.18 4.26 11.85
N GLU A 397 1.50 4.31 11.69
CA GLU A 397 2.23 5.56 11.55
C GLU A 397 1.87 6.30 10.26
N LEU A 398 1.69 5.59 9.14
CA LEU A 398 1.20 6.18 7.90
C LEU A 398 -0.26 6.64 8.00
N GLY A 399 -1.07 5.97 8.83
CA GLY A 399 -2.46 6.30 9.09
C GLY A 399 -3.36 6.27 7.86
N ILE A 400 -4.47 7.02 7.94
CA ILE A 400 -5.44 7.17 6.85
C ILE A 400 -5.22 8.52 6.18
N THR A 401 -4.69 8.51 4.97
CA THR A 401 -4.55 9.68 4.10
C THR A 401 -5.03 9.33 2.70
N GLN A 402 -5.76 10.24 2.07
CA GLN A 402 -6.19 10.07 0.67
C GLN A 402 -5.10 10.42 -0.35
N LYS A 403 -3.98 10.99 0.10
CA LYS A 403 -2.84 11.28 -0.78
C LYS A 403 -2.13 9.97 -1.15
N ASP A 404 -1.74 9.86 -2.41
CA ASP A 404 -0.80 8.82 -2.83
C ASP A 404 0.58 9.17 -2.30
N ILE A 405 1.24 8.20 -1.71
CA ILE A 405 2.57 8.36 -1.12
C ILE A 405 3.51 7.29 -1.67
N SER A 406 4.79 7.64 -1.71
CA SER A 406 5.87 6.70 -2.00
C SER A 406 6.83 6.67 -0.82
N VAL A 407 7.27 5.48 -0.44
CA VAL A 407 8.19 5.25 0.67
C VAL A 407 9.33 4.35 0.22
N PRO A 408 10.56 4.55 0.73
CA PRO A 408 11.62 3.58 0.53
C PRO A 408 11.39 2.34 1.40
N LEU A 409 11.85 1.19 0.95
CA LEU A 409 11.78 -0.07 1.71
C LEU A 409 12.52 0.03 3.05
N ALA A 410 13.56 0.85 3.12
CA ALA A 410 14.28 1.17 4.34
C ALA A 410 13.37 1.67 5.48
N THR A 411 12.25 2.35 5.15
CA THR A 411 11.27 2.77 6.17
C THR A 411 10.62 1.56 6.86
N LEU A 412 10.23 0.54 6.09
CA LEU A 412 9.70 -0.71 6.66
C LEU A 412 10.76 -1.43 7.48
N TYR A 413 11.99 -1.49 6.98
CA TYR A 413 13.11 -2.11 7.70
C TYR A 413 13.42 -1.40 9.01
N ALA A 414 13.33 -0.07 9.06
CA ALA A 414 13.51 0.68 10.30
C ALA A 414 12.47 0.31 11.37
N HIS A 415 11.20 0.07 10.98
CA HIS A 415 10.19 -0.47 11.89
C HIS A 415 10.53 -1.88 12.35
N ASN A 416 11.01 -2.73 11.44
CA ASN A 416 11.36 -4.11 11.79
C ASN A 416 12.58 -4.17 12.72
N THR A 417 13.60 -3.38 12.44
CA THR A 417 14.80 -3.29 13.29
C THR A 417 14.41 -2.93 14.73
N LYS A 418 13.54 -1.94 14.95
CA LYS A 418 13.06 -1.58 16.28
C LYS A 418 12.39 -2.72 17.05
N VAL A 419 11.81 -3.68 16.34
CA VAL A 419 11.13 -4.83 16.94
C VAL A 419 12.11 -5.94 17.28
N ILE A 420 13.11 -6.18 16.40
CA ILE A 420 13.99 -7.35 16.52
C ILE A 420 15.34 -7.04 17.14
N ASP A 421 15.70 -5.76 17.30
CA ASP A 421 17.06 -5.32 17.64
C ASP A 421 17.56 -5.94 18.94
N ASP A 422 16.73 -5.94 19.97
CA ASP A 422 17.10 -6.43 21.31
C ASP A 422 17.24 -7.98 21.37
N ASP A 423 16.49 -8.71 20.54
CA ASP A 423 16.43 -10.19 20.59
C ASP A 423 17.29 -10.87 19.50
N ALA A 424 17.77 -10.11 18.52
CA ALA A 424 18.46 -10.68 17.38
C ALA A 424 19.97 -10.86 17.63
N PRO A 425 20.49 -12.10 17.57
CA PRO A 425 21.93 -12.31 17.63
C PRO A 425 22.63 -11.62 16.46
N ARG A 426 23.75 -10.97 16.73
CA ARG A 426 24.53 -10.28 15.70
C ARG A 426 25.38 -11.30 14.95
N LEU A 427 25.14 -11.43 13.66
CA LEU A 427 25.92 -12.25 12.75
C LEU A 427 26.81 -11.37 11.88
N THR A 428 27.95 -11.90 11.47
CA THR A 428 28.83 -11.27 10.50
C THR A 428 28.62 -11.92 9.14
N PHE A 429 28.46 -11.11 8.10
CA PHE A 429 28.34 -11.58 6.72
C PHE A 429 29.47 -10.92 5.90
N VAL A 430 30.21 -11.75 5.14
CA VAL A 430 31.29 -11.33 4.25
C VAL A 430 30.89 -11.65 2.82
N ARG A 431 30.69 -10.63 1.99
CA ARG A 431 30.33 -10.78 0.56
C ARG A 431 31.58 -11.07 -0.25
N HIS A 432 31.42 -11.93 -1.26
CA HIS A 432 32.54 -12.25 -2.17
C HIS A 432 33.85 -12.44 -1.41
N PRO A 433 33.91 -13.43 -0.48
CA PRO A 433 35.02 -13.57 0.46
C PRO A 433 36.35 -13.78 -0.25
N ALA A 434 37.36 -13.13 0.25
CA ALA A 434 38.73 -13.30 -0.14
C ALA A 434 39.54 -13.80 1.06
N ASP A 435 40.37 -14.84 0.86
CA ASP A 435 41.20 -15.43 1.90
C ASP A 435 42.41 -14.54 2.20
N PHE A 436 42.73 -14.43 3.51
CA PHE A 436 43.93 -13.79 4.01
C PHE A 436 44.56 -14.66 5.10
N THR A 437 45.87 -14.68 5.12
CA THR A 437 46.64 -15.28 6.21
C THR A 437 46.88 -14.21 7.26
N LEU A 438 46.47 -14.48 8.50
CA LEU A 438 46.70 -13.62 9.65
C LEU A 438 48.16 -13.78 10.12
N GLU A 439 48.90 -12.71 10.21
CA GLU A 439 50.29 -12.67 10.61
C GLU A 439 50.54 -11.77 11.81
N GLY A 440 51.66 -11.99 12.54
CA GLY A 440 52.02 -11.24 13.70
C GLY A 440 51.53 -11.87 15.02
N GLU A 441 51.78 -11.17 16.14
CA GLU A 441 51.30 -11.64 17.44
C GLU A 441 49.82 -11.44 17.58
N HIS A 442 49.06 -12.48 17.81
CA HIS A 442 47.63 -12.43 18.07
C HIS A 442 47.19 -13.64 18.95
N PRO A 443 46.04 -13.52 19.65
CA PRO A 443 45.51 -14.64 20.42
C PRO A 443 45.02 -15.78 19.53
N ASN A 444 45.15 -17.00 20.01
CA ASN A 444 44.61 -18.19 19.29
C ASN A 444 43.10 -18.28 19.31
N SER A 445 42.42 -17.47 20.11
CA SER A 445 40.95 -17.41 20.13
C SER A 445 40.49 -16.02 20.52
N LEU A 446 39.33 -15.67 20.00
CA LEU A 446 38.66 -14.40 20.26
C LEU A 446 37.25 -14.66 20.79
N GLU A 447 36.85 -13.95 21.84
CA GLU A 447 35.48 -13.97 22.35
C GLU A 447 34.78 -12.68 21.92
N ILE A 448 33.65 -12.84 21.22
CA ILE A 448 32.84 -11.74 20.69
C ILE A 448 31.44 -11.84 21.30
N PRO A 449 30.86 -10.74 21.79
CA PRO A 449 29.49 -10.78 22.31
C PRO A 449 28.51 -11.19 21.22
N VAL A 450 27.56 -12.07 21.57
CA VAL A 450 26.46 -12.45 20.68
C VAL A 450 25.59 -11.24 20.37
N HIS A 451 25.46 -10.33 21.34
CA HIS A 451 24.80 -9.04 21.19
C HIS A 451 25.55 -7.95 21.96
N PRO A 452 25.81 -6.77 21.35
CA PRO A 452 26.64 -5.73 21.97
C PRO A 452 26.02 -5.12 23.24
N ASN A 453 24.67 -5.10 23.33
CA ASN A 453 23.94 -4.45 24.43
C ASN A 453 23.29 -5.47 25.40
N HIS A 454 23.38 -6.77 25.15
CA HIS A 454 22.71 -7.81 25.93
C HIS A 454 23.69 -8.92 26.34
N GLU A 455 24.41 -8.70 27.45
CA GLU A 455 25.39 -9.66 28.00
C GLU A 455 24.75 -11.03 28.31
N SER A 456 23.45 -11.08 28.62
CA SER A 456 22.71 -12.31 28.87
C SER A 456 22.67 -13.27 27.70
N MET A 457 22.92 -12.80 26.47
CA MET A 457 23.02 -13.64 25.27
C MET A 457 24.36 -14.38 25.17
N GLY A 458 25.32 -14.04 26.01
CA GLY A 458 26.62 -14.71 26.10
C GLY A 458 27.62 -14.26 25.05
N MET A 459 28.71 -15.03 24.96
CA MET A 459 29.84 -14.78 24.07
C MET A 459 29.96 -15.88 23.02
N ARG A 460 30.40 -15.51 21.83
CA ARG A 460 30.78 -16.42 20.74
C ARG A 460 32.29 -16.51 20.72
N LYS A 461 32.81 -17.74 20.74
CA LYS A 461 34.25 -17.98 20.70
C LYS A 461 34.67 -18.35 19.29
N TRP A 462 35.58 -17.58 18.71
CA TRP A 462 36.22 -17.86 17.43
C TRP A 462 37.61 -18.43 17.68
N ASN A 463 37.96 -19.50 16.94
CA ASN A 463 39.29 -20.07 16.93
C ASN A 463 40.10 -19.46 15.78
N LEU A 464 41.29 -18.91 16.08
CA LEU A 464 42.16 -18.23 15.12
C LEU A 464 43.46 -19.04 14.87
N SER A 465 43.55 -20.29 15.39
CA SER A 465 44.77 -21.07 15.34
C SER A 465 45.19 -21.52 13.94
N ASP A 466 44.31 -21.58 12.96
CA ASP A 466 44.62 -21.87 11.56
C ASP A 466 45.11 -20.64 10.78
N GLY A 467 44.98 -19.47 11.37
CA GLY A 467 45.48 -18.22 10.83
C GLY A 467 44.80 -17.75 9.54
N THR A 468 43.69 -18.39 9.08
CA THR A 468 43.00 -17.97 7.86
C THR A 468 41.73 -17.20 8.18
N ILE A 469 41.60 -16.02 7.59
CA ILE A 469 40.41 -15.13 7.74
C ILE A 469 39.84 -14.76 6.36
N TRP A 470 38.56 -14.43 6.32
CA TRP A 470 37.88 -13.92 5.13
C TRP A 470 37.52 -12.46 5.31
N LEU A 471 37.85 -11.66 4.27
CA LEU A 471 37.46 -10.26 4.10
C LEU A 471 36.63 -10.09 2.83
N GLU A 472 35.84 -9.02 2.74
CA GLU A 472 35.14 -8.69 1.48
C GLU A 472 36.16 -8.28 0.41
N SER A 473 35.97 -8.77 -0.83
CA SER A 473 36.86 -8.43 -1.95
C SER A 473 36.91 -6.91 -2.22
N GLU A 474 35.86 -6.18 -1.88
CA GLU A 474 35.77 -4.73 -2.03
C GLU A 474 36.67 -3.98 -1.01
N ASP A 475 37.05 -4.63 0.09
CA ASP A 475 37.92 -4.06 1.10
C ASP A 475 39.42 -4.17 0.73
N LEU A 476 39.75 -4.92 -0.32
CA LEU A 476 41.13 -5.14 -0.78
C LEU A 476 41.85 -3.85 -1.24
N GLU A 477 41.10 -2.83 -1.61
CA GLU A 477 41.68 -1.54 -2.01
C GLU A 477 42.19 -0.72 -0.82
N LYS A 478 41.82 -1.14 0.41
CA LYS A 478 42.24 -0.49 1.65
C LYS A 478 43.47 -1.20 2.20
N MET A 479 44.59 -0.48 2.29
CA MET A 479 45.86 -1.05 2.80
C MET A 479 45.86 -1.27 4.31
N ASP A 480 45.21 -0.38 5.08
CA ASP A 480 45.18 -0.37 6.55
C ASP A 480 43.74 -0.45 7.03
N LEU A 481 43.41 -1.48 7.78
CA LEU A 481 42.06 -1.80 8.24
C LEU A 481 42.02 -2.03 9.76
N ARG A 482 40.82 -1.89 10.33
CA ARG A 482 40.48 -2.49 11.60
C ARG A 482 39.52 -3.65 11.41
N LEU A 483 39.95 -4.85 11.76
CA LEU A 483 39.07 -6.01 11.90
C LEU A 483 38.13 -5.76 13.09
N LYS A 484 36.82 -5.73 12.82
CA LYS A 484 35.81 -5.39 13.84
C LYS A 484 35.95 -6.27 15.07
N GLU A 485 35.95 -5.66 16.27
CA GLU A 485 36.10 -6.33 17.58
C GLU A 485 37.43 -7.07 17.77
N PHE A 486 38.45 -6.82 16.93
CA PHE A 486 39.70 -7.56 17.02
C PHE A 486 40.95 -6.66 16.95
N ALA A 487 41.47 -6.40 15.75
CA ALA A 487 42.82 -5.83 15.62
C ALA A 487 42.92 -4.80 14.49
N ASP A 488 43.87 -3.90 14.60
CA ASP A 488 44.35 -3.08 13.49
C ASP A 488 45.33 -3.92 12.67
N VAL A 489 45.09 -4.01 11.33
CA VAL A 489 45.90 -4.81 10.42
C VAL A 489 46.36 -4.00 9.22
N ALA A 490 47.52 -4.34 8.69
CA ALA A 490 48.00 -3.90 7.39
C ALA A 490 47.85 -5.06 6.39
N LEU A 491 47.25 -4.81 5.23
CA LEU A 491 47.06 -5.80 4.15
C LEU A 491 48.18 -5.72 3.15
N HIS A 492 48.76 -6.89 2.82
CA HIS A 492 49.74 -7.02 1.75
C HIS A 492 49.66 -8.45 1.15
N ASP A 493 49.48 -8.58 -0.15
CA ASP A 493 49.56 -9.87 -0.90
C ASP A 493 48.83 -11.06 -0.22
N ARG A 494 47.55 -10.89 0.15
CA ARG A 494 46.78 -11.91 0.86
C ARG A 494 47.25 -12.22 2.29
N HIS A 495 48.04 -11.31 2.87
CA HIS A 495 48.44 -11.38 4.27
C HIS A 495 47.82 -10.20 5.01
N ALA A 496 47.27 -10.45 6.19
CA ALA A 496 46.74 -9.48 7.13
C ALA A 496 47.65 -9.44 8.36
N ARG A 497 48.60 -8.52 8.36
CA ARG A 497 49.56 -8.40 9.45
C ARG A 497 48.94 -7.63 10.60
N VAL A 498 48.82 -8.25 11.75
CA VAL A 498 48.37 -7.58 13.00
C VAL A 498 49.42 -6.59 13.44
N GLU A 499 49.04 -5.34 13.62
CA GLU A 499 49.89 -4.26 14.11
C GLU A 499 49.54 -3.86 15.55
N SER A 500 48.28 -3.92 15.92
CA SER A 500 47.82 -3.67 17.27
C SER A 500 46.48 -4.34 17.55
N ILE A 501 46.38 -4.95 18.73
CA ILE A 501 45.09 -5.43 19.26
C ILE A 501 44.27 -4.25 19.77
N ASP A 502 44.90 -3.31 20.42
CA ASP A 502 44.26 -2.07 20.83
C ASP A 502 44.04 -1.14 19.62
N ARG A 503 42.97 -0.39 19.65
CA ARG A 503 42.67 0.57 18.59
C ARG A 503 43.67 1.74 18.63
N SER A 504 44.55 1.77 17.64
CA SER A 504 45.65 2.73 17.60
C SER A 504 45.33 4.01 16.84
N ASP A 505 44.46 3.91 15.81
CA ASP A 505 44.13 5.03 14.94
C ASP A 505 42.67 4.94 14.39
N LYS A 506 42.32 5.80 13.42
CA LYS A 506 40.99 5.87 12.79
C LYS A 506 40.92 5.06 11.52
N ARG A 507 41.38 3.81 11.50
CA ARG A 507 41.27 2.92 10.36
C ARG A 507 39.81 2.61 10.03
N PRO A 508 39.48 2.32 8.76
CA PRO A 508 38.19 1.78 8.37
C PRO A 508 37.92 0.46 9.10
N ILE A 509 36.77 0.35 9.77
CA ILE A 509 36.35 -0.89 10.41
C ILE A 509 35.68 -1.77 9.36
N VAL A 510 36.14 -3.00 9.23
CA VAL A 510 35.58 -3.98 8.27
C VAL A 510 35.04 -5.22 8.98
N HIS A 511 34.05 -5.84 8.34
CA HIS A 511 33.57 -7.16 8.75
C HIS A 511 34.52 -8.25 8.26
N TRP A 512 34.66 -9.28 9.05
CA TRP A 512 35.55 -10.40 8.76
C TRP A 512 35.08 -11.69 9.45
N LEU A 513 35.58 -12.84 9.01
CA LEU A 513 35.27 -14.14 9.61
C LEU A 513 36.53 -15.01 9.62
N PRO A 514 36.80 -15.80 10.69
CA PRO A 514 37.73 -16.94 10.59
C PRO A 514 37.16 -17.99 9.63
N SER A 515 37.99 -18.56 8.78
CA SER A 515 37.57 -19.53 7.75
C SER A 515 36.89 -20.76 8.35
N ASN A 516 37.36 -21.23 9.49
CA ASN A 516 36.85 -22.41 10.20
C ASN A 516 35.53 -22.19 10.94
N HIS A 517 35.03 -20.96 11.01
CA HIS A 517 33.75 -20.58 11.60
C HIS A 517 32.72 -20.07 10.57
N ALA A 518 33.10 -20.08 9.29
CA ALA A 518 32.24 -19.59 8.23
C ALA A 518 31.32 -20.69 7.68
N THR A 519 30.12 -20.29 7.30
CA THR A 519 29.16 -21.13 6.58
C THR A 519 28.69 -20.37 5.34
N GLU A 520 28.60 -21.07 4.22
CA GLU A 520 28.07 -20.49 3.00
C GLU A 520 26.62 -20.03 3.21
N ALA A 521 26.31 -18.81 2.79
CA ALA A 521 25.00 -18.22 2.89
C ALA A 521 24.64 -17.49 1.60
N MET A 522 23.36 -17.42 1.29
CA MET A 522 22.83 -16.68 0.15
C MET A 522 22.14 -15.40 0.64
N LEU A 523 22.56 -14.27 0.11
CA LEU A 523 21.85 -12.99 0.30
C LEU A 523 20.81 -12.86 -0.82
N THR A 524 19.52 -12.82 -0.47
CA THR A 524 18.38 -12.69 -1.40
C THR A 524 17.73 -11.32 -1.35
#